data_5c7f40e0b051261a24955f34f63bd470
#
_entry.id   5c7f40e0b051261a24955f34f63bd470
#
_cell.length_a   1.000
_cell.length_b   1.000
_cell.length_c   1.000
_cell.angle_alpha   90.00
_cell.angle_beta   90.00
_cell.angle_gamma   90.00
#
_symmetry.space_group_name_H-M   'P 1'
#
loop_
_entity.id
_entity.type
_entity.pdbx_description
1 polymer ?
#
loop_
_entity_poly.entity_id
_entity_poly.type
_entity_poly.pdbx_seq_one_letter_code
_entity_poly.pdbx_strand_id
1 'polypeptide(L)'
;MPPTDWKPPTRARVLRIRERLRAVYGVPLMKPHRHPIAELILTVLSQSTNDRNRDVAYLRVRERFPLWEHVRDAPVEEVEEAIRPGGISKVKSARIQAILRAISERPPQTEPTQPSSKASPPELSLDWLGDVPLRRARDYLTALPGVGRKTAACVLLFAYGLHEVPVDTHVSRVGTRLGLLRAGASFEELHDQMLALTPPGQELELHVNLLRHGRRTCHARSPACRECALARMCPSRALFA
;
A
#
# COMPACT_ATOMS: atom_id res chain seq x y z
N MET A 1 -13.87 -24.00 10.31
CA MET A 1 -12.40 -23.99 10.17
C MET A 1 -12.06 -23.88 8.69
N PRO A 2 -11.14 -23.03 8.26
CA PRO A 2 -10.66 -23.07 6.88
C PRO A 2 -10.00 -24.43 6.63
N PRO A 3 -10.12 -24.97 5.40
CA PRO A 3 -9.50 -26.25 5.08
C PRO A 3 -7.97 -26.16 5.32
N THR A 4 -7.45 -27.12 6.08
CA THR A 4 -6.03 -27.26 6.38
C THR A 4 -5.16 -27.58 5.14
N ASP A 5 -5.79 -27.77 3.98
CA ASP A 5 -5.20 -28.21 2.72
C ASP A 5 -5.06 -27.11 1.64
N TRP A 6 -4.93 -25.84 2.04
CA TRP A 6 -4.69 -24.78 1.04
C TRP A 6 -3.34 -25.00 0.35
N LYS A 7 -3.37 -25.07 -0.97
CA LYS A 7 -2.17 -25.11 -1.81
C LYS A 7 -2.05 -23.82 -2.62
N PRO A 8 -0.84 -23.27 -2.78
CA PRO A 8 -0.64 -22.11 -3.64
C PRO A 8 -1.22 -22.37 -5.03
N PRO A 9 -1.93 -21.41 -5.62
CA PRO A 9 -2.48 -21.56 -6.97
C PRO A 9 -1.35 -21.65 -8.01
N THR A 10 -1.62 -22.35 -9.12
CA THR A 10 -0.68 -22.40 -10.22
C THR A 10 -0.52 -21.03 -10.89
N ARG A 11 0.67 -20.76 -11.46
CA ARG A 11 0.94 -19.54 -12.23
C ARG A 11 -0.09 -19.31 -13.33
N ALA A 12 -0.50 -20.37 -14.04
CA ALA A 12 -1.52 -20.30 -15.09
C ALA A 12 -2.88 -19.81 -14.56
N ARG A 13 -3.24 -20.21 -13.33
CA ARG A 13 -4.47 -19.72 -12.69
C ARG A 13 -4.38 -18.24 -12.36
N VAL A 14 -3.27 -17.77 -11.81
CA VAL A 14 -3.04 -16.35 -11.49
C VAL A 14 -3.11 -15.51 -12.76
N LEU A 15 -2.44 -15.92 -13.82
CA LEU A 15 -2.47 -15.23 -15.12
C LEU A 15 -3.90 -15.13 -15.68
N ARG A 16 -4.67 -16.20 -15.66
CA ARG A 16 -6.09 -16.17 -16.12
C ARG A 16 -6.95 -15.23 -15.29
N ILE A 17 -6.77 -15.20 -13.98
CA ILE A 17 -7.48 -14.25 -13.12
C ILE A 17 -7.10 -12.79 -13.48
N ARG A 18 -5.81 -12.52 -13.65
CA ARG A 18 -5.32 -11.21 -14.07
C ARG A 18 -5.91 -10.77 -15.41
N GLU A 19 -5.90 -11.64 -16.41
CA GLU A 19 -6.47 -11.35 -17.74
C GLU A 19 -7.96 -11.02 -17.67
N ARG A 20 -8.72 -11.76 -16.88
CA ARG A 20 -10.13 -11.48 -16.65
C ARG A 20 -10.35 -10.12 -15.96
N LEU A 21 -9.53 -9.82 -14.97
CA LEU A 21 -9.58 -8.50 -14.29
C LEU A 21 -9.18 -7.38 -15.25
N ARG A 22 -8.15 -7.59 -16.09
CA ARG A 22 -7.72 -6.64 -17.12
C ARG A 22 -8.84 -6.37 -18.14
N ALA A 23 -9.56 -7.39 -18.57
CA ALA A 23 -10.67 -7.22 -19.50
C ALA A 23 -11.80 -6.34 -18.90
N VAL A 24 -11.97 -6.31 -17.58
CA VAL A 24 -13.00 -5.52 -16.90
C VAL A 24 -12.50 -4.12 -16.51
N TYR A 25 -11.26 -4.02 -16.01
CA TYR A 25 -10.75 -2.81 -15.36
C TYR A 25 -9.62 -2.12 -16.12
N GLY A 26 -9.13 -2.73 -17.20
CA GLY A 26 -8.00 -2.23 -17.99
C GLY A 26 -6.65 -2.41 -17.30
N VAL A 27 -5.63 -1.83 -17.90
CA VAL A 27 -4.28 -1.73 -17.32
C VAL A 27 -4.16 -0.36 -16.67
N PRO A 28 -3.81 -0.28 -15.37
CA PRO A 28 -3.63 1.02 -14.72
C PRO A 28 -2.41 1.73 -15.31
N LEU A 29 -2.62 2.98 -15.75
CA LEU A 29 -1.57 3.85 -16.28
C LEU A 29 -1.04 4.74 -15.15
N MET A 30 -0.14 4.22 -14.33
CA MET A 30 0.51 4.98 -13.27
C MET A 30 2.01 4.65 -13.29
N LYS A 31 2.82 5.71 -13.35
CA LYS A 31 4.27 5.58 -13.21
C LYS A 31 4.67 5.85 -11.77
N PRO A 32 5.77 5.27 -11.29
CA PRO A 32 6.34 5.63 -10.00
C PRO A 32 6.61 7.14 -9.92
N HIS A 33 6.08 7.79 -8.90
CA HIS A 33 6.08 9.26 -8.82
C HIS A 33 7.30 9.83 -8.10
N ARG A 34 8.15 9.01 -7.50
CA ARG A 34 9.41 9.41 -6.81
C ARG A 34 9.22 10.39 -5.64
N HIS A 35 8.09 10.33 -4.97
CA HIS A 35 7.80 11.15 -3.77
C HIS A 35 7.46 10.25 -2.57
N PRO A 36 8.44 9.54 -1.98
CA PRO A 36 8.17 8.49 -0.99
C PRO A 36 7.55 9.01 0.31
N ILE A 37 7.96 10.18 0.82
CA ILE A 37 7.34 10.77 2.01
C ILE A 37 5.89 11.16 1.71
N ALA A 38 5.61 11.74 0.55
CA ALA A 38 4.26 12.08 0.13
C ALA A 38 3.36 10.83 0.08
N GLU A 39 3.85 9.73 -0.50
CA GLU A 39 3.12 8.46 -0.54
C GLU A 39 2.90 7.88 0.85
N LEU A 40 3.92 7.94 1.71
CA LEU A 40 3.82 7.48 3.09
C LEU A 40 2.72 8.22 3.86
N ILE A 41 2.71 9.56 3.79
CA ILE A 41 1.70 10.39 4.44
C ILE A 41 0.31 10.15 3.82
N LEU A 42 0.20 10.09 2.49
CA LEU A 42 -1.05 9.79 1.79
C LEU A 42 -1.61 8.42 2.23
N THR A 43 -0.75 7.43 2.38
CA THR A 43 -1.15 6.08 2.85
C THR A 43 -1.61 6.10 4.30
N VAL A 44 -0.98 6.88 5.19
CA VAL A 44 -1.45 7.09 6.57
C VAL A 44 -2.82 7.78 6.56
N LEU A 45 -3.01 8.81 5.75
CA LEU A 45 -4.28 9.51 5.61
C LEU A 45 -5.39 8.61 5.07
N SER A 46 -5.07 7.60 4.25
CA SER A 46 -6.04 6.67 3.67
C SER A 46 -6.63 5.67 4.67
N GLN A 47 -6.06 5.53 5.86
CA GLN A 47 -6.53 4.59 6.87
C GLN A 47 -7.93 5.00 7.38
N SER A 48 -8.89 4.05 7.38
CA SER A 48 -10.25 4.26 7.89
C SER A 48 -10.96 5.48 7.31
N THR A 49 -10.78 5.75 6.02
CA THR A 49 -11.45 6.84 5.31
C THR A 49 -11.68 6.47 3.84
N ASN A 50 -12.43 7.29 3.10
CA ASN A 50 -12.60 7.16 1.65
C ASN A 50 -11.59 8.03 0.90
N ASP A 51 -11.44 7.74 -0.41
CA ASP A 51 -10.43 8.42 -1.24
C ASP A 51 -10.65 9.94 -1.30
N ARG A 52 -11.91 10.41 -1.40
CA ARG A 52 -12.23 11.84 -1.46
C ARG A 52 -11.77 12.59 -0.19
N ASN A 53 -12.09 12.05 0.98
CA ASN A 53 -11.73 12.66 2.25
C ASN A 53 -10.21 12.64 2.48
N ARG A 54 -9.55 11.54 2.07
CA ARG A 54 -8.09 11.43 2.07
C ARG A 54 -7.47 12.53 1.22
N ASP A 55 -7.95 12.72 -0.02
CA ASP A 55 -7.40 13.68 -0.96
C ASP A 55 -7.59 15.11 -0.46
N VAL A 56 -8.76 15.44 0.09
CA VAL A 56 -9.01 16.75 0.72
C VAL A 56 -8.07 16.99 1.89
N ALA A 57 -7.88 16.01 2.76
CA ALA A 57 -6.95 16.12 3.89
C ALA A 57 -5.50 16.32 3.43
N TYR A 58 -5.09 15.56 2.40
CA TYR A 58 -3.74 15.68 1.83
C TYR A 58 -3.51 17.05 1.20
N LEU A 59 -4.43 17.56 0.40
CA LEU A 59 -4.31 18.87 -0.23
C LEU A 59 -4.24 19.99 0.82
N ARG A 60 -5.09 19.97 1.86
CA ARG A 60 -5.07 20.96 2.93
C ARG A 60 -3.76 20.97 3.72
N VAL A 61 -3.21 19.79 4.05
CA VAL A 61 -1.93 19.76 4.77
C VAL A 61 -0.79 20.28 3.88
N ARG A 62 -0.83 20.02 2.58
CA ARG A 62 0.18 20.52 1.63
C ARG A 62 0.07 22.02 1.37
N GLU A 63 -1.14 22.56 1.34
CA GLU A 63 -1.39 24.00 1.23
C GLU A 63 -0.90 24.76 2.47
N ARG A 64 -1.22 24.23 3.68
CA ARG A 64 -0.82 24.86 4.94
C ARG A 64 0.66 24.70 5.25
N PHE A 65 1.23 23.56 4.90
CA PHE A 65 2.62 23.18 5.17
C PHE A 65 3.33 22.76 3.88
N PRO A 66 3.93 23.68 3.13
CA PRO A 66 4.60 23.36 1.86
C PRO A 66 5.77 22.38 1.99
N LEU A 67 6.48 22.38 3.11
CA LEU A 67 7.58 21.46 3.43
C LEU A 67 7.16 20.45 4.50
N TRP A 68 7.71 19.22 4.42
CA TRP A 68 7.43 18.19 5.42
C TRP A 68 8.04 18.50 6.78
N GLU A 69 9.13 19.26 6.80
CA GLU A 69 9.74 19.81 8.01
C GLU A 69 8.74 20.71 8.78
N HIS A 70 7.96 21.52 8.07
CA HIS A 70 6.92 22.31 8.69
C HIS A 70 5.81 21.45 9.32
N VAL A 71 5.45 20.30 8.70
CA VAL A 71 4.51 19.36 9.31
C VAL A 71 5.12 18.69 10.54
N ARG A 72 6.41 18.34 10.50
CA ARG A 72 7.12 17.72 11.62
C ARG A 72 7.15 18.62 12.85
N ASP A 73 7.40 19.92 12.64
CA ASP A 73 7.72 20.88 13.71
C ASP A 73 6.52 21.73 14.17
N ALA A 74 5.42 21.72 13.43
CA ALA A 74 4.20 22.45 13.81
C ALA A 74 3.58 21.92 15.10
N PRO A 75 2.79 22.73 15.82
CA PRO A 75 1.88 22.24 16.86
C PRO A 75 0.99 21.13 16.31
N VAL A 76 0.84 20.01 17.05
CA VAL A 76 0.09 18.84 16.56
C VAL A 76 -1.36 19.17 16.27
N GLU A 77 -1.94 20.13 16.99
CA GLU A 77 -3.31 20.63 16.83
C GLU A 77 -3.50 21.30 15.46
N GLU A 78 -2.48 21.97 14.95
CA GLU A 78 -2.53 22.60 13.63
C GLU A 78 -2.50 21.56 12.50
N VAL A 79 -1.69 20.53 12.67
CA VAL A 79 -1.67 19.39 11.72
C VAL A 79 -2.99 18.63 11.79
N GLU A 80 -3.52 18.41 13.00
CA GLU A 80 -4.83 17.78 13.21
C GLU A 80 -5.95 18.54 12.48
N GLU A 81 -5.99 19.87 12.64
CA GLU A 81 -6.97 20.72 11.96
C GLU A 81 -6.89 20.58 10.43
N ALA A 82 -5.69 20.64 9.88
CA ALA A 82 -5.48 20.54 8.44
C ALA A 82 -6.00 19.20 7.88
N ILE A 83 -5.77 18.09 8.60
CA ILE A 83 -6.15 16.74 8.13
C ILE A 83 -7.53 16.29 8.64
N ARG A 84 -8.29 17.12 9.34
CA ARG A 84 -9.60 16.77 9.93
C ARG A 84 -10.58 16.08 8.96
N PRO A 85 -10.67 16.50 7.69
CA PRO A 85 -11.54 15.81 6.72
C PRO A 85 -11.21 14.33 6.51
N GLY A 86 -9.96 13.93 6.75
CA GLY A 86 -9.50 12.54 6.60
C GLY A 86 -9.96 11.58 7.69
N GLY A 87 -10.65 12.08 8.74
CA GLY A 87 -11.12 11.27 9.88
C GLY A 87 -9.98 10.77 10.78
N ILE A 88 -10.29 10.49 12.03
CA ILE A 88 -9.33 10.04 13.06
C ILE A 88 -8.09 10.97 13.11
N SER A 89 -8.33 12.28 12.93
CA SER A 89 -7.28 13.29 12.73
C SER A 89 -6.28 13.36 13.88
N LYS A 90 -6.73 13.27 15.12
CA LYS A 90 -5.88 13.29 16.31
C LYS A 90 -4.81 12.19 16.32
N VAL A 91 -5.21 10.97 15.97
CA VAL A 91 -4.27 9.82 15.90
C VAL A 91 -3.35 9.93 14.69
N LYS A 92 -3.90 10.37 13.54
CA LYS A 92 -3.13 10.50 12.30
C LYS A 92 -2.10 11.63 12.39
N SER A 93 -2.44 12.79 12.95
CA SER A 93 -1.51 13.92 13.10
C SER A 93 -0.30 13.55 13.96
N ALA A 94 -0.54 12.99 15.13
CA ALA A 94 0.53 12.51 16.01
C ALA A 94 1.41 11.44 15.33
N ARG A 95 0.80 10.51 14.59
CA ARG A 95 1.53 9.46 13.84
C ARG A 95 2.37 10.05 12.72
N ILE A 96 1.82 10.97 11.93
CA ILE A 96 2.55 11.64 10.84
C ILE A 96 3.78 12.36 11.39
N GLN A 97 3.64 13.13 12.46
CA GLN A 97 4.77 13.81 13.07
C GLN A 97 5.80 12.83 13.64
N ALA A 98 5.36 11.76 14.30
CA ALA A 98 6.27 10.72 14.80
C ALA A 98 7.07 10.05 13.67
N ILE A 99 6.43 9.78 12.53
CA ILE A 99 7.09 9.24 11.34
C ILE A 99 8.15 10.22 10.82
N LEU A 100 7.78 11.50 10.65
CA LEU A 100 8.70 12.51 10.11
C LEU A 100 9.91 12.74 11.03
N ARG A 101 9.70 12.78 12.36
CA ARG A 101 10.80 12.83 13.34
C ARG A 101 11.70 11.60 13.25
N ALA A 102 11.13 10.41 13.18
CA ALA A 102 11.90 9.17 13.08
C ALA A 102 12.73 9.11 11.78
N ILE A 103 12.24 9.67 10.67
CA ILE A 103 13.02 9.81 9.43
C ILE A 103 14.20 10.76 9.64
N SER A 104 14.00 11.91 10.29
CA SER A 104 15.06 12.87 10.58
C SER A 104 16.15 12.30 11.51
N GLU A 105 15.76 11.47 12.49
CA GLU A 105 16.66 10.87 13.48
C GLU A 105 17.42 9.65 12.96
N ARG A 106 16.95 9.03 11.89
CA ARG A 106 17.54 7.82 11.31
C ARG A 106 18.00 8.08 9.88
N PRO A 107 19.12 8.80 9.69
CA PRO A 107 19.68 8.98 8.35
C PRO A 107 19.99 7.63 7.73
N PRO A 108 20.07 7.55 6.39
CA PRO A 108 20.41 6.33 5.69
C PRO A 108 21.74 5.77 6.24
N GLN A 109 21.70 4.53 6.70
CA GLN A 109 22.93 3.77 6.98
C GLN A 109 23.49 3.33 5.62
N THR A 110 24.00 4.27 4.86
CA THR A 110 24.81 3.95 3.68
C THR A 110 26.20 3.57 4.20
N GLU A 111 26.65 2.37 3.90
CA GLU A 111 28.09 2.14 3.90
C GLU A 111 28.70 3.19 2.95
N PRO A 112 29.85 3.79 3.30
CA PRO A 112 30.43 4.88 2.52
C PRO A 112 30.92 4.37 1.17
N THR A 113 30.01 4.27 0.20
CA THR A 113 30.39 4.26 -1.21
C THR A 113 30.58 5.71 -1.59
N GLN A 114 31.83 6.15 -1.54
CA GLN A 114 32.45 7.40 -1.99
C GLN A 114 31.60 8.70 -1.89
N PRO A 115 32.11 9.75 -1.25
CA PRO A 115 31.44 11.03 -1.17
C PRO A 115 31.45 11.72 -2.54
N SER A 116 30.41 11.52 -3.33
CA SER A 116 30.15 12.37 -4.48
C SER A 116 29.29 13.54 -4.01
N SER A 117 29.92 14.72 -4.01
CA SER A 117 29.39 16.06 -3.77
C SER A 117 29.08 16.49 -2.32
N LYS A 118 29.52 17.74 -2.04
CA LYS A 118 29.51 18.47 -0.77
C LYS A 118 28.14 18.95 -0.27
N ALA A 119 27.06 18.25 -0.55
CA ALA A 119 25.75 18.59 0.00
C ALA A 119 25.34 17.49 0.98
N SER A 120 25.15 17.83 2.23
CA SER A 120 24.46 16.96 3.19
C SER A 120 23.10 16.57 2.61
N PRO A 121 22.70 15.28 2.68
CA PRO A 121 21.37 14.89 2.24
C PRO A 121 20.32 15.72 2.97
N PRO A 122 19.19 16.07 2.33
CA PRO A 122 18.14 16.81 3.00
C PRO A 122 17.70 16.05 4.27
N GLU A 123 17.50 16.76 5.35
CA GLU A 123 17.19 16.23 6.69
C GLU A 123 15.99 15.26 6.67
N LEU A 124 15.01 15.50 5.76
CA LEU A 124 13.88 14.64 5.49
C LEU A 124 13.95 14.09 4.05
N SER A 125 14.62 12.95 3.87
CA SER A 125 14.62 12.23 2.59
C SER A 125 14.51 10.72 2.79
N LEU A 126 13.73 10.10 1.91
CA LEU A 126 13.65 8.65 1.74
C LEU A 126 14.13 8.21 0.35
N ASP A 127 14.69 9.12 -0.45
CA ASP A 127 15.04 8.85 -1.85
C ASP A 127 16.02 7.69 -2.01
N TRP A 128 16.90 7.50 -1.05
CA TRP A 128 17.87 6.40 -0.97
C TRP A 128 17.23 5.00 -0.90
N LEU A 129 15.93 4.89 -0.54
CA LEU A 129 15.24 3.60 -0.50
C LEU A 129 15.17 2.92 -1.87
N GLY A 130 15.24 3.70 -2.95
CA GLY A 130 15.27 3.17 -4.31
C GLY A 130 16.59 2.51 -4.70
N ASP A 131 17.67 2.79 -3.97
CA ASP A 131 19.04 2.40 -4.30
C ASP A 131 19.59 1.26 -3.41
N VAL A 132 18.75 0.79 -2.46
CA VAL A 132 19.13 -0.31 -1.56
C VAL A 132 18.33 -1.57 -1.87
N PRO A 133 18.80 -2.76 -1.42
CA PRO A 133 18.04 -3.98 -1.57
C PRO A 133 16.63 -3.86 -1.00
N LEU A 134 15.63 -4.37 -1.71
CA LEU A 134 14.21 -4.28 -1.36
C LEU A 134 13.91 -4.65 0.10
N ARG A 135 14.56 -5.71 0.60
CA ARG A 135 14.41 -6.13 1.99
C ARG A 135 14.82 -5.03 2.96
N ARG A 136 15.98 -4.39 2.73
CA ARG A 136 16.48 -3.29 3.56
C ARG A 136 15.53 -2.08 3.54
N ALA A 137 15.04 -1.71 2.37
CA ALA A 137 14.05 -0.63 2.23
C ALA A 137 12.76 -0.95 3.00
N ARG A 138 12.29 -2.19 2.92
CA ARG A 138 11.12 -2.67 3.66
C ARG A 138 11.33 -2.65 5.17
N ASP A 139 12.46 -3.19 5.64
CA ASP A 139 12.79 -3.27 7.05
C ASP A 139 12.89 -1.86 7.67
N TYR A 140 13.49 -0.91 6.95
CA TYR A 140 13.52 0.49 7.37
C TYR A 140 12.12 1.09 7.50
N LEU A 141 11.29 0.95 6.47
CA LEU A 141 9.93 1.51 6.50
C LEU A 141 9.07 0.91 7.60
N THR A 142 9.16 -0.40 7.80
CA THR A 142 8.36 -1.09 8.85
C THR A 142 8.86 -0.80 10.27
N ALA A 143 10.09 -0.29 10.43
CA ALA A 143 10.61 0.19 11.71
C ALA A 143 10.11 1.60 12.07
N LEU A 144 9.48 2.33 11.14
CA LEU A 144 8.89 3.64 11.41
C LEU A 144 7.61 3.50 12.26
N PRO A 145 7.32 4.47 13.16
CA PRO A 145 6.17 4.41 14.06
C PRO A 145 4.83 4.22 13.32
N GLY A 146 4.13 3.11 13.56
CA GLY A 146 2.81 2.84 12.97
C GLY A 146 2.82 2.54 11.45
N VAL A 147 3.98 2.26 10.90
CA VAL A 147 4.14 1.81 9.51
C VAL A 147 4.20 0.29 9.48
N GLY A 148 3.13 -0.34 9.03
CA GLY A 148 3.08 -1.80 8.85
C GLY A 148 3.44 -2.24 7.43
N ARG A 149 3.46 -3.56 7.22
CA ARG A 149 3.81 -4.22 5.94
C ARG A 149 3.06 -3.63 4.73
N LYS A 150 1.73 -3.36 4.88
CA LYS A 150 0.91 -2.77 3.81
C LYS A 150 1.37 -1.35 3.44
N THR A 151 1.64 -0.52 4.44
CA THR A 151 2.07 0.88 4.20
C THR A 151 3.44 0.91 3.54
N ALA A 152 4.38 0.09 4.00
CA ALA A 152 5.69 -0.06 3.38
C ALA A 152 5.56 -0.51 1.91
N ALA A 153 4.72 -1.51 1.62
CA ALA A 153 4.49 -1.99 0.27
C ALA A 153 3.89 -0.92 -0.66
N CYS A 154 3.00 -0.04 -0.14
CA CYS A 154 2.48 1.10 -0.91
C CYS A 154 3.61 2.06 -1.30
N VAL A 155 4.47 2.47 -0.36
CA VAL A 155 5.58 3.37 -0.65
C VAL A 155 6.52 2.76 -1.68
N LEU A 156 6.90 1.49 -1.51
CA LEU A 156 7.84 0.81 -2.39
C LEU A 156 7.28 0.61 -3.80
N LEU A 157 6.01 0.27 -3.92
CA LEU A 157 5.37 0.12 -5.22
C LEU A 157 5.10 1.46 -5.90
N PHE A 158 4.41 2.39 -5.21
CA PHE A 158 3.90 3.60 -5.88
C PHE A 158 4.95 4.69 -6.05
N ALA A 159 5.88 4.82 -5.12
CA ALA A 159 6.96 5.79 -5.28
C ALA A 159 8.10 5.28 -6.16
N TYR A 160 8.44 4.01 -6.08
CA TYR A 160 9.64 3.47 -6.74
C TYR A 160 9.36 2.43 -7.83
N GLY A 161 8.20 1.81 -7.86
CA GLY A 161 7.90 0.69 -8.76
C GLY A 161 8.63 -0.60 -8.40
N LEU A 162 9.01 -0.75 -7.13
CA LEU A 162 9.70 -1.93 -6.66
C LEU A 162 8.73 -3.12 -6.56
N HIS A 163 9.29 -4.33 -6.60
CA HIS A 163 8.55 -5.59 -6.57
C HIS A 163 7.87 -5.82 -5.21
N GLU A 164 6.76 -5.13 -5.01
CA GLU A 164 5.89 -5.21 -3.84
C GLU A 164 4.42 -5.14 -4.23
N VAL A 165 3.57 -5.89 -3.53
CA VAL A 165 2.13 -5.88 -3.76
C VAL A 165 1.42 -5.57 -2.45
N PRO A 166 0.88 -4.36 -2.28
CA PRO A 166 0.13 -4.02 -1.08
C PRO A 166 -1.11 -4.91 -0.93
N VAL A 167 -1.29 -5.54 0.23
CA VAL A 167 -2.48 -6.32 0.55
C VAL A 167 -3.31 -5.55 1.56
N ASP A 168 -4.34 -4.86 1.07
CA ASP A 168 -5.35 -4.22 1.91
C ASP A 168 -6.53 -5.16 2.19
N THR A 169 -7.56 -4.66 2.88
CA THR A 169 -8.75 -5.44 3.20
C THR A 169 -9.53 -5.90 1.96
N HIS A 170 -9.47 -5.15 0.85
CA HIS A 170 -10.10 -5.54 -0.40
C HIS A 170 -9.30 -6.63 -1.11
N VAL A 171 -7.99 -6.43 -1.25
CA VAL A 171 -7.07 -7.40 -1.88
C VAL A 171 -7.05 -8.70 -1.08
N SER A 172 -6.95 -8.64 0.25
CA SER A 172 -7.03 -9.81 1.13
C SER A 172 -8.34 -10.58 0.92
N ARG A 173 -9.48 -9.91 1.01
CA ARG A 173 -10.80 -10.54 0.82
C ARG A 173 -10.96 -11.20 -0.54
N VAL A 174 -10.64 -10.46 -1.60
CA VAL A 174 -10.74 -10.96 -2.98
C VAL A 174 -9.78 -12.11 -3.21
N GLY A 175 -8.52 -11.96 -2.78
CA GLY A 175 -7.50 -12.99 -2.92
C GLY A 175 -7.86 -14.28 -2.19
N THR A 176 -8.36 -14.17 -0.96
CA THR A 176 -8.82 -15.33 -0.18
C THR A 176 -10.03 -16.01 -0.83
N ARG A 177 -11.04 -15.24 -1.27
CA ARG A 177 -12.22 -15.81 -1.93
C ARG A 177 -11.90 -16.48 -3.25
N LEU A 178 -10.90 -15.98 -3.98
CA LEU A 178 -10.41 -16.60 -5.22
C LEU A 178 -9.48 -17.79 -4.98
N GLY A 179 -9.14 -18.09 -3.73
CA GLY A 179 -8.18 -19.12 -3.38
C GLY A 179 -6.72 -18.77 -3.76
N LEU A 180 -6.44 -17.49 -4.00
CA LEU A 180 -5.07 -17.00 -4.21
C LEU A 180 -4.30 -16.92 -2.89
N LEU A 181 -4.97 -16.56 -1.82
CA LEU A 181 -4.41 -16.37 -0.49
C LEU A 181 -5.03 -17.35 0.50
N ARG A 182 -4.23 -17.80 1.46
CA ARG A 182 -4.68 -18.72 2.51
C ARG A 182 -5.60 -17.98 3.49
N ALA A 183 -6.78 -18.54 3.71
CA ALA A 183 -7.71 -18.02 4.72
C ALA A 183 -7.10 -18.16 6.13
N GLY A 184 -7.20 -17.11 6.93
CA GLY A 184 -6.67 -17.09 8.30
C GLY A 184 -5.15 -16.89 8.38
N ALA A 185 -4.45 -16.64 7.26
CA ALA A 185 -3.06 -16.23 7.29
C ALA A 185 -2.90 -14.83 7.93
N SER A 186 -1.75 -14.59 8.56
CA SER A 186 -1.38 -13.25 9.03
C SER A 186 -1.26 -12.25 7.87
N PHE A 187 -1.34 -10.95 8.17
CA PHE A 187 -1.16 -9.94 7.12
C PHE A 187 0.22 -10.01 6.45
N GLU A 188 1.25 -10.37 7.19
CA GLU A 188 2.60 -10.57 6.66
C GLU A 188 2.64 -11.75 5.69
N GLU A 189 2.11 -12.90 6.09
CA GLU A 189 2.00 -14.07 5.22
C GLU A 189 1.18 -13.78 3.94
N LEU A 190 0.09 -13.01 4.05
CA LEU A 190 -0.72 -12.62 2.89
C LEU A 190 0.07 -11.78 1.88
N HIS A 191 0.93 -10.87 2.36
CA HIS A 191 1.82 -10.10 1.49
C HIS A 191 2.85 -10.99 0.82
N ASP A 192 3.49 -11.89 1.56
CA ASP A 192 4.49 -12.81 1.00
C ASP A 192 3.87 -13.77 -0.02
N GLN A 193 2.68 -14.29 0.26
CA GLN A 193 1.94 -15.12 -0.69
C GLN A 193 1.59 -14.33 -1.96
N MET A 194 1.06 -13.10 -1.82
CA MET A 194 0.70 -12.29 -2.97
C MET A 194 1.93 -11.94 -3.81
N LEU A 195 3.05 -11.62 -3.17
CA LEU A 195 4.31 -11.31 -3.84
C LEU A 195 4.83 -12.52 -4.61
N ALA A 196 4.85 -13.70 -4.00
CA ALA A 196 5.28 -14.95 -4.64
C ALA A 196 4.42 -15.34 -5.87
N LEU A 197 3.13 -14.96 -5.87
CA LEU A 197 2.20 -15.20 -6.95
C LEU A 197 2.28 -14.18 -8.10
N THR A 198 2.89 -13.04 -7.85
CA THR A 198 2.90 -11.91 -8.79
C THR A 198 4.20 -11.89 -9.58
N PRO A 199 4.17 -12.09 -10.92
CA PRO A 199 5.36 -11.93 -11.72
C PRO A 199 5.89 -10.48 -11.68
N PRO A 200 7.22 -10.29 -11.74
CA PRO A 200 7.82 -8.95 -11.82
C PRO A 200 7.22 -8.10 -12.95
N GLY A 201 6.95 -6.83 -12.66
CA GLY A 201 6.32 -5.88 -13.57
C GLY A 201 4.79 -5.96 -13.66
N GLN A 202 4.14 -6.82 -12.85
CA GLN A 202 2.68 -6.99 -12.83
C GLN A 202 2.04 -6.57 -11.50
N GLU A 203 2.82 -6.07 -10.57
CA GLU A 203 2.45 -5.73 -9.20
C GLU A 203 1.34 -4.68 -9.15
N LEU A 204 1.55 -3.59 -9.87
CA LEU A 204 0.61 -2.48 -9.94
C LEU A 204 -0.74 -2.93 -10.52
N GLU A 205 -0.70 -3.64 -11.64
CA GLU A 205 -1.92 -4.11 -12.31
C GLU A 205 -2.71 -5.06 -11.41
N LEU A 206 -2.04 -6.03 -10.81
CA LEU A 206 -2.69 -7.01 -9.96
C LEU A 206 -3.29 -6.36 -8.71
N HIS A 207 -2.51 -5.51 -8.02
CA HIS A 207 -2.98 -4.78 -6.86
C HIS A 207 -4.21 -3.92 -7.18
N VAL A 208 -4.10 -3.03 -8.17
CA VAL A 208 -5.15 -2.06 -8.51
C VAL A 208 -6.42 -2.76 -8.96
N ASN A 209 -6.30 -3.81 -9.78
CA ASN A 209 -7.47 -4.50 -10.30
C ASN A 209 -8.15 -5.39 -9.25
N LEU A 210 -7.41 -6.02 -8.33
CA LEU A 210 -8.00 -6.70 -7.17
C LEU A 210 -8.71 -5.71 -6.23
N LEU A 211 -8.10 -4.55 -5.98
CA LEU A 211 -8.70 -3.47 -5.20
C LEU A 211 -10.02 -2.99 -5.84
N ARG A 212 -10.00 -2.66 -7.14
CA ARG A 212 -11.19 -2.24 -7.91
C ARG A 212 -12.29 -3.31 -7.86
N HIS A 213 -11.91 -4.57 -8.04
CA HIS A 213 -12.83 -5.70 -7.98
C HIS A 213 -13.46 -5.84 -6.58
N GLY A 214 -12.67 -5.68 -5.54
CA GLY A 214 -13.15 -5.70 -4.16
C GLY A 214 -14.10 -4.54 -3.83
N ARG A 215 -13.89 -3.38 -4.44
CA ARG A 215 -14.77 -2.19 -4.24
C ARG A 215 -16.05 -2.25 -5.06
N ARG A 216 -16.01 -2.78 -6.29
CA ARG A 216 -17.12 -2.68 -7.25
C ARG A 216 -17.98 -3.94 -7.36
N THR A 217 -17.41 -5.11 -7.09
CA THR A 217 -18.06 -6.39 -7.35
C THR A 217 -18.02 -7.32 -6.14
N CYS A 218 -16.84 -7.60 -5.62
CA CYS A 218 -16.65 -8.56 -4.53
C CYS A 218 -16.77 -7.87 -3.17
N HIS A 219 -17.95 -7.33 -2.85
CA HIS A 219 -18.23 -6.63 -1.59
C HIS A 219 -18.04 -7.53 -0.38
N ALA A 220 -17.81 -6.94 0.81
CA ALA A 220 -17.69 -7.70 2.07
C ALA A 220 -19.00 -8.44 2.39
N ARG A 221 -20.12 -7.72 2.31
CA ARG A 221 -21.47 -8.26 2.42
C ARG A 221 -22.11 -8.26 1.04
N SER A 222 -22.90 -9.29 0.74
CA SER A 222 -23.65 -9.42 -0.53
C SER A 222 -22.81 -9.13 -1.79
N PRO A 223 -21.76 -9.91 -2.08
CA PRO A 223 -20.97 -9.71 -3.29
C PRO A 223 -21.82 -9.98 -4.54
N ALA A 224 -21.61 -9.21 -5.61
CA ALA A 224 -22.34 -9.32 -6.89
C ALA A 224 -21.85 -10.54 -7.70
N CYS A 225 -21.99 -11.76 -7.16
CA CYS A 225 -21.43 -12.98 -7.75
C CYS A 225 -22.07 -13.34 -9.09
N ARG A 226 -23.33 -12.93 -9.35
CA ARG A 226 -24.04 -13.23 -10.61
C ARG A 226 -23.42 -12.47 -11.79
N GLU A 227 -22.92 -11.25 -11.56
CA GLU A 227 -22.32 -10.37 -12.56
C GLU A 227 -20.78 -10.44 -12.57
N CYS A 228 -20.21 -11.27 -11.69
CA CYS A 228 -18.77 -11.33 -11.50
C CYS A 228 -18.07 -12.03 -12.67
N ALA A 229 -17.13 -11.34 -13.33
CA ALA A 229 -16.33 -11.90 -14.42
C ALA A 229 -15.45 -13.10 -13.97
N LEU A 230 -15.22 -13.24 -12.67
CA LEU A 230 -14.45 -14.34 -12.08
C LEU A 230 -15.34 -15.46 -11.50
N ALA A 231 -16.66 -15.36 -11.61
CA ALA A 231 -17.60 -16.30 -10.96
C ALA A 231 -17.33 -17.78 -11.26
N ARG A 232 -16.98 -18.11 -12.52
CA ARG A 232 -16.66 -19.49 -12.94
C ARG A 232 -15.34 -20.02 -12.38
N MET A 233 -14.48 -19.12 -11.91
CA MET A 233 -13.15 -19.45 -11.37
C MET A 233 -13.10 -19.33 -9.84
N CYS A 234 -14.14 -18.83 -9.21
CA CYS A 234 -14.15 -18.51 -7.79
C CYS A 234 -14.66 -19.72 -6.97
N PRO A 235 -13.79 -20.34 -6.13
CA PRO A 235 -14.20 -21.46 -5.29
C PRO A 235 -15.23 -21.04 -4.22
N SER A 236 -15.24 -19.76 -3.80
CA SER A 236 -16.16 -19.24 -2.80
C SER A 236 -17.54 -18.84 -3.39
N ARG A 237 -17.75 -18.99 -4.70
CA ARG A 237 -19.02 -18.59 -5.34
C ARG A 237 -20.25 -19.23 -4.67
N ALA A 238 -20.16 -20.52 -4.40
CA ALA A 238 -21.28 -21.28 -3.82
C ALA A 238 -21.69 -20.79 -2.41
N LEU A 239 -20.82 -20.05 -1.72
CA LEU A 239 -21.12 -19.49 -0.40
C LEU A 239 -21.97 -18.22 -0.46
N PHE A 240 -22.12 -17.61 -1.65
CA PHE A 240 -22.75 -16.31 -1.86
C PHE A 240 -23.75 -16.28 -3.03
N ALA A 241 -23.94 -17.40 -3.73
CA ALA A 241 -24.84 -17.54 -4.88
C ALA A 241 -26.26 -17.90 -4.45
#